data_c448cd24e0efbc9939a0dce30c792aca
#
_entry.id   c448cd24e0efbc9939a0dce30c792aca
#
_cell.length_a   1.000
_cell.length_b   1.000
_cell.length_c   1.000
_cell.angle_alpha   90.00
_cell.angle_beta   90.00
_cell.angle_gamma   90.00
#
_symmetry.space_group_name_H-M   'P 1'
#
loop_
_entity.id
_entity.type
_entity.pdbx_description
1 polymer ?
#
loop_
_entity_poly.entity_id
_entity_poly.type
_entity_poly.pdbx_seq_one_letter_code
_entity_poly.pdbx_strand_id
1 'polypeptide(L)'
;MTQHEQSKTGTSNEFYNLVSIMYHALQGAQTYDAYIRDAEQSGDRDLAQFFSEVQQEDKRRSERAKQLLVQRAGQMSSSGSVR
;
A
#
# COMPACT_ATOMS: atom_id res chain seq x y z
N MET A 1 5.65 17.52 11.58
CA MET A 1 5.87 17.15 11.60
C MET A 1 6.87 16.56 11.51
N THR A 2 7.29 16.35 11.68
CA THR A 2 8.26 15.95 11.73
C THR A 2 8.54 14.77 11.32
N GLN A 3 8.31 14.34 10.72
CA GLN A 3 8.43 13.31 10.32
C GLN A 3 9.68 12.97 9.99
N HIS A 4 10.32 13.59 9.76
CA HIS A 4 11.47 13.23 9.43
C HIS A 4 12.28 12.82 10.47
N GLU A 5 11.80 12.62 11.50
CA GLU A 5 12.53 12.19 12.44
C GLU A 5 12.84 10.82 12.31
N GLN A 6 13.72 10.24 12.87
CA GLN A 6 14.08 8.92 12.82
C GLN A 6 13.10 8.04 13.31
N SER A 7 12.89 6.95 12.75
CA SER A 7 11.98 5.99 13.20
C SER A 7 12.39 5.44 14.50
N LYS A 8 11.47 5.28 15.41
CA LYS A 8 11.74 4.70 16.69
C LYS A 8 11.98 3.24 16.61
N THR A 9 11.73 2.61 15.47
CA THR A 9 11.98 1.19 15.33
C THR A 9 13.35 0.92 14.81
N GLY A 10 14.09 1.91 14.47
CA GLY A 10 15.39 1.71 13.89
C GLY A 10 15.38 1.52 12.40
N THR A 11 14.23 1.62 11.78
CA THR A 11 14.09 1.48 10.35
C THR A 11 14.05 2.85 9.74
N SER A 12 14.62 3.06 8.61
CA SER A 12 14.59 4.37 7.98
C SER A 12 13.15 4.75 7.73
N ASN A 13 12.85 6.02 7.78
CA ASN A 13 11.52 6.51 7.61
C ASN A 13 10.96 6.15 6.26
N GLU A 14 11.77 6.19 5.25
CA GLU A 14 11.29 5.90 3.91
C GLU A 14 10.88 4.45 3.76
N PHE A 15 11.61 3.52 4.35
CA PHE A 15 11.22 2.13 4.32
C PHE A 15 9.95 1.90 5.11
N TYR A 16 9.88 2.47 6.29
CA TYR A 16 8.73 2.31 7.14
C TYR A 16 7.49 2.89 6.45
N ASN A 17 7.64 4.03 5.83
CA ASN A 17 6.53 4.68 5.15
C ASN A 17 6.04 3.86 3.97
N LEU A 18 6.96 3.28 3.21
CA LEU A 18 6.57 2.44 2.08
C LEU A 18 5.84 1.18 2.53
N VAL A 19 6.33 0.56 3.58
CA VAL A 19 5.69 -0.63 4.12
C VAL A 19 4.31 -0.28 4.65
N SER A 20 4.18 0.87 5.27
CA SER A 20 2.92 1.33 5.82
C SER A 20 1.91 1.56 4.72
N ILE A 21 2.31 2.21 3.65
CA ILE A 21 1.43 2.46 2.53
C ILE A 21 0.97 1.14 1.90
N MET A 22 1.91 0.21 1.73
CA MET A 22 1.60 -1.07 1.15
C MET A 22 0.59 -1.82 2.02
N TYR A 23 0.83 -1.82 3.31
CA TYR A 23 -0.04 -2.52 4.25
C TYR A 23 -1.44 -1.93 4.23
N HIS A 24 -1.55 -0.61 4.32
CA HIS A 24 -2.85 0.03 4.35
C HIS A 24 -3.59 -0.11 3.03
N ALA A 25 -2.87 -0.07 1.93
CA ALA A 25 -3.49 -0.23 0.63
C ALA A 25 -4.05 -1.63 0.46
N LEU A 26 -3.31 -2.65 0.90
CA LEU A 26 -3.79 -4.01 0.82
C LEU A 26 -4.96 -4.26 1.77
N GLN A 27 -4.91 -3.67 2.93
CA GLN A 27 -5.97 -3.80 3.90
C GLN A 27 -7.24 -3.15 3.36
N GLY A 28 -7.11 -1.99 2.75
CA GLY A 28 -8.24 -1.32 2.14
C GLY A 28 -8.83 -2.14 1.02
N ALA A 29 -7.98 -2.69 0.17
CA ALA A 29 -8.44 -3.50 -0.95
C ALA A 29 -9.26 -4.69 -0.46
N GLN A 30 -8.85 -5.31 0.62
CA GLN A 30 -9.57 -6.41 1.20
C GLN A 30 -10.91 -5.97 1.76
N THR A 31 -10.94 -4.85 2.43
CA THR A 31 -12.14 -4.31 3.03
C THR A 31 -13.19 -4.01 1.98
N TYR A 32 -12.76 -3.53 0.83
CA TYR A 32 -13.68 -3.14 -0.22
C TYR A 32 -14.42 -4.31 -0.87
N ASP A 33 -13.94 -5.52 -0.69
CA ASP A 33 -14.68 -6.69 -1.16
C ASP A 33 -16.08 -6.73 -0.52
N ALA A 34 -16.15 -6.43 0.76
CA ALA A 34 -17.41 -6.44 1.46
C ALA A 34 -18.28 -5.28 1.00
N TYR A 35 -17.69 -4.14 0.75
CA TYR A 35 -18.43 -2.98 0.30
C TYR A 35 -19.05 -3.23 -1.07
N ILE A 36 -18.29 -3.83 -1.97
CA ILE A 36 -18.76 -4.14 -3.30
C ILE A 36 -19.93 -5.12 -3.22
N ARG A 37 -19.78 -6.12 -2.39
CA ARG A 37 -20.81 -7.13 -2.22
C ARG A 37 -22.09 -6.52 -1.69
N ASP A 38 -21.98 -5.63 -0.72
CA ASP A 38 -23.14 -4.96 -0.16
C ASP A 38 -23.85 -4.12 -1.21
N ALA A 39 -23.11 -3.40 -2.01
CA ALA A 39 -23.69 -2.57 -3.05
C ALA A 39 -24.37 -3.44 -4.10
N GLU A 40 -23.76 -4.54 -4.46
CA GLU A 40 -24.33 -5.46 -5.42
C GLU A 40 -25.62 -6.06 -4.90
N GLN A 41 -25.65 -6.43 -3.65
CA GLN A 41 -26.84 -7.00 -3.05
C GLN A 41 -27.97 -6.02 -2.98
N SER A 42 -27.69 -4.75 -2.88
CA SER A 42 -28.75 -3.76 -2.86
C SER A 42 -29.10 -3.28 -4.26
N GLY A 43 -28.45 -3.82 -5.27
CA GLY A 43 -28.74 -3.47 -6.64
C GLY A 43 -28.16 -2.15 -7.09
N ASP A 44 -27.22 -1.61 -6.32
CA ASP A 44 -26.65 -0.31 -6.64
C ASP A 44 -25.37 -0.49 -7.46
N ARG A 45 -25.54 -0.57 -8.75
CA ARG A 45 -24.46 -0.84 -9.64
C ARG A 45 -23.45 0.26 -9.70
N ASP A 46 -23.88 1.52 -9.61
CA ASP A 46 -22.97 2.66 -9.64
C ASP A 46 -22.07 2.66 -8.42
N LEU A 47 -22.65 2.35 -7.28
CA LEU A 47 -21.87 2.32 -6.06
C LEU A 47 -20.90 1.16 -6.08
N ALA A 48 -21.32 0.00 -6.55
CA ALA A 48 -20.45 -1.16 -6.67
C ALA A 48 -19.27 -0.84 -7.57
N GLN A 49 -19.54 -0.14 -8.65
CA GLN A 49 -18.49 0.24 -9.59
C GLN A 49 -17.51 1.20 -8.94
N PHE A 50 -17.98 2.17 -8.20
CA PHE A 50 -17.12 3.11 -7.50
C PHE A 50 -16.20 2.38 -6.51
N PHE A 51 -16.78 1.48 -5.71
CA PHE A 51 -15.97 0.73 -4.74
C PHE A 51 -14.92 -0.14 -5.46
N SER A 52 -15.30 -0.69 -6.59
CA SER A 52 -14.38 -1.49 -7.36
C SER A 52 -13.21 -0.66 -7.88
N GLU A 53 -13.49 0.54 -8.30
CA GLU A 53 -12.44 1.44 -8.78
C GLU A 53 -11.49 1.82 -7.66
N VAL A 54 -12.03 2.09 -6.48
CA VAL A 54 -11.20 2.43 -5.34
C VAL A 54 -10.31 1.23 -4.98
N GLN A 55 -10.89 0.04 -5.03
CA GLN A 55 -10.14 -1.17 -4.74
C GLN A 55 -8.98 -1.36 -5.72
N GLN A 56 -9.23 -1.13 -7.00
CA GLN A 56 -8.19 -1.26 -7.99
C GLN A 56 -7.09 -0.22 -7.81
N GLU A 57 -7.46 0.96 -7.40
CA GLU A 57 -6.48 2.00 -7.10
C GLU A 57 -5.59 1.60 -5.93
N ASP A 58 -6.19 1.01 -4.91
CA ASP A 58 -5.41 0.56 -3.76
C ASP A 58 -4.46 -0.56 -4.16
N LYS A 59 -4.91 -1.46 -5.00
CA LYS A 59 -4.05 -2.54 -5.47
C LYS A 59 -2.88 -2.01 -6.27
N ARG A 60 -3.12 -1.04 -7.11
CA ARG A 60 -2.06 -0.43 -7.89
C ARG A 60 -1.09 0.30 -6.99
N ARG A 61 -1.62 0.97 -5.98
CA ARG A 61 -0.79 1.72 -5.03
C ARG A 61 0.11 0.76 -4.25
N SER A 62 -0.43 -0.38 -3.82
CA SER A 62 0.37 -1.35 -3.09
C SER A 62 1.47 -1.93 -3.97
N GLU A 63 1.15 -2.15 -5.24
CA GLU A 63 2.13 -2.69 -6.16
C GLU A 63 3.24 -1.69 -6.42
N ARG A 64 2.87 -0.44 -6.56
CA ARG A 64 3.85 0.61 -6.76
C ARG A 64 4.74 0.76 -5.53
N ALA A 65 4.17 0.73 -4.34
CA ALA A 65 4.93 0.81 -3.11
C ALA A 65 5.89 -0.35 -3.00
N LYS A 66 5.45 -1.53 -3.38
CA LYS A 66 6.28 -2.72 -3.34
C LYS A 66 7.46 -2.59 -4.29
N GLN A 67 7.22 -2.09 -5.49
CA GLN A 67 8.29 -1.90 -6.45
C GLN A 67 9.32 -0.91 -5.93
N LEU A 68 8.87 0.17 -5.33
CA LEU A 68 9.77 1.15 -4.77
C LEU A 68 10.57 0.58 -3.60
N LEU A 69 9.93 -0.24 -2.81
CA LEU A 69 10.59 -0.86 -1.68
C LEU A 69 11.67 -1.82 -2.15
N VAL A 70 11.36 -2.64 -3.12
CA VAL A 70 12.31 -3.61 -3.65
C VAL A 70 13.51 -2.91 -4.28
N GLN A 71 13.26 -1.83 -4.99
CA GLN A 71 14.30 -1.07 -5.60
C GLN A 71 15.25 -0.51 -4.56
N ARG A 72 14.70 0.03 -3.49
CA ARG A 72 15.52 0.60 -2.43
C ARG A 72 16.23 -0.46 -1.61
N ALA A 73 15.63 -1.58 -1.41
CA ALA A 73 16.28 -2.68 -0.72
C ALA A 73 17.44 -3.20 -1.55
N GLY A 74 17.27 -3.26 -2.84
CA GLY A 74 18.34 -3.65 -3.72
C GLY A 74 19.52 -2.70 -3.67
N GLN A 75 19.22 -1.43 -3.61
CA GLN A 75 20.26 -0.42 -3.49
C GLN A 75 20.99 -0.55 -2.18
N MET A 76 20.28 -0.78 -1.12
CA MET A 76 20.90 -0.97 0.16
C MET A 76 21.76 -2.19 0.16
N SER A 77 21.31 -3.23 -0.40
CA SER A 77 22.03 -4.45 -0.44
C SER A 77 23.27 -4.27 -1.26
N SER A 78 23.22 -3.60 -2.33
CA SER A 78 24.31 -3.37 -3.12
C SER A 78 25.33 -2.56 -2.44
N SER A 79 24.94 -1.58 -1.72
CA SER A 79 25.86 -0.75 -1.06
C SER A 79 26.44 -1.40 0.12
N GLY A 80 25.72 -2.21 0.79
CA GLY A 80 26.19 -2.79 1.96
C GLY A 80 26.93 -3.99 1.74
N SER A 81 26.74 -4.65 0.77
CA SER A 81 27.23 -5.84 0.78
C SER A 81 28.34 -5.90 0.21
N VAL A 82 28.68 -6.20 0.17
CA VAL A 82 29.59 -6.21 -0.24
C VAL A 82 29.72 -7.11 -0.86
N ARG A 83 29.62 -7.48 -1.16
CA ARG A 83 29.65 -8.28 -1.81
C ARG A 83 30.61 -8.69 -1.87
#